data_368127f4f8a16c4242246d7aba884f71
#
_entry.id   368127f4f8a16c4242246d7aba884f71
#
_cell.length_a   1.000
_cell.length_b   1.000
_cell.length_c   1.000
_cell.angle_alpha   90.00
_cell.angle_beta   90.00
_cell.angle_gamma   90.00
#
_symmetry.space_group_name_H-M   'P 1'
#
loop_
_entity.id
_entity.type
_entity.pdbx_description
1 polymer ?
#
loop_
_entity_poly.entity_id
_entity_poly.type
_entity_poly.pdbx_seq_one_letter_code
_entity_poly.pdbx_strand_id
1 'polypeptide(L)'
;LVKHIKSLSDENFNTDDYTCFLGRGAYDHYIPSAIDQLILRQEFYTSYTPYQPEISQGTLQAIFEYQTMISELTGLPVANASMYDGASALAEAAVMSCEATRRNEILIANSVHPESRQVLNTYAKFRNIIVKEIQYNNGQTDLDDLNAKINDNTAAVMVQSPNYFGIIEDVEAISEIVHKNK
;
A
#
# COMPACT_ATOMS: atom_id res chain seq x y z
N LEU A 1 -40.37 0.15 -0.72
CA LEU A 1 -39.11 0.51 -0.09
C LEU A 1 -37.95 0.55 -1.11
N VAL A 2 -37.62 -0.56 -1.80
CA VAL A 2 -36.50 -0.64 -2.77
C VAL A 2 -36.57 0.45 -3.84
N LYS A 3 -37.75 0.66 -4.48
CA LYS A 3 -37.92 1.72 -5.48
C LYS A 3 -37.65 3.12 -4.93
N HIS A 4 -38.03 3.38 -3.68
CA HIS A 4 -37.82 4.66 -3.02
C HIS A 4 -36.34 4.86 -2.70
N ILE A 5 -35.66 3.84 -2.15
CA ILE A 5 -34.22 3.92 -1.89
C ILE A 5 -33.43 4.10 -3.19
N LYS A 6 -33.83 3.39 -4.24
CA LYS A 6 -33.20 3.57 -5.56
C LYS A 6 -33.38 4.98 -6.10
N SER A 7 -34.60 5.56 -6.00
CA SER A 7 -34.82 6.93 -6.46
C SER A 7 -33.98 7.97 -5.71
N LEU A 8 -33.70 7.76 -4.42
CA LEU A 8 -32.79 8.62 -3.66
C LEU A 8 -31.32 8.43 -4.10
N SER A 9 -30.93 7.20 -4.41
CA SER A 9 -29.60 6.89 -4.96
C SER A 9 -29.38 7.57 -6.32
N ASP A 10 -30.40 7.58 -7.16
CA ASP A 10 -30.36 8.15 -8.52
C ASP A 10 -30.26 9.68 -8.51
N GLU A 11 -30.44 10.35 -7.37
CA GLU A 11 -30.21 11.78 -7.17
C GLU A 11 -28.72 12.14 -6.96
N ASN A 12 -27.84 11.15 -6.72
CA ASN A 12 -26.43 11.38 -6.57
C ASN A 12 -25.74 11.43 -7.94
N PHE A 13 -24.69 12.26 -8.03
CA PHE A 13 -23.78 12.18 -9.17
C PHE A 13 -22.95 10.91 -9.06
N ASN A 14 -22.80 10.20 -10.16
CA ASN A 14 -22.04 8.94 -10.24
C ASN A 14 -21.11 8.93 -11.46
N THR A 15 -20.20 7.97 -11.52
CA THR A 15 -19.21 7.88 -12.60
C THR A 15 -19.75 7.24 -13.89
N ASP A 16 -20.98 6.72 -13.89
CA ASP A 16 -21.63 6.23 -15.10
C ASP A 16 -22.09 7.40 -15.97
N ASP A 17 -22.52 8.50 -15.33
CA ASP A 17 -23.06 9.68 -15.98
C ASP A 17 -22.04 10.83 -16.13
N TYR A 18 -21.03 10.88 -15.27
CA TYR A 18 -20.07 11.98 -15.18
C TYR A 18 -18.61 11.49 -15.13
N THR A 19 -17.71 12.21 -15.80
CA THR A 19 -16.27 11.98 -15.69
C THR A 19 -15.76 12.50 -14.35
N CYS A 20 -15.09 11.61 -13.58
CA CYS A 20 -14.51 11.98 -12.29
C CYS A 20 -13.09 12.52 -12.47
N PHE A 21 -12.85 13.74 -11.99
CA PHE A 21 -11.52 14.38 -11.94
C PHE A 21 -10.99 14.57 -10.53
N LEU A 22 -11.54 13.87 -9.53
CA LEU A 22 -11.13 14.01 -8.14
C LEU A 22 -9.68 13.54 -7.89
N GLY A 23 -9.21 12.53 -8.63
CA GLY A 23 -7.89 11.97 -8.43
C GLY A 23 -7.74 11.33 -7.02
N ARG A 24 -6.63 11.59 -6.33
CA ARG A 24 -6.34 11.13 -4.95
C ARG A 24 -6.42 9.62 -4.76
N GLY A 25 -6.06 8.83 -5.77
CA GLY A 25 -6.10 7.38 -5.69
C GLY A 25 -7.47 6.77 -6.03
N ALA A 26 -8.46 7.57 -6.44
CA ALA A 26 -9.71 7.08 -7.01
C ALA A 26 -9.52 6.83 -8.51
N TYR A 27 -9.35 5.56 -8.89
CA TYR A 27 -9.12 5.13 -10.26
C TYR A 27 -10.24 4.22 -10.72
N ASP A 28 -10.55 4.28 -12.02
CA ASP A 28 -11.46 3.33 -12.64
C ASP A 28 -10.77 1.99 -12.80
N HIS A 29 -11.38 0.95 -12.25
CA HIS A 29 -10.91 -0.42 -12.37
C HIS A 29 -11.93 -1.28 -13.11
N TYR A 30 -11.44 -2.19 -13.94
CA TYR A 30 -12.30 -3.23 -14.48
C TYR A 30 -12.62 -4.25 -13.40
N ILE A 31 -13.90 -4.35 -13.05
CA ILE A 31 -14.39 -5.30 -12.03
C ILE A 31 -15.24 -6.36 -12.74
N PRO A 32 -14.69 -7.58 -12.97
CA PRO A 32 -15.45 -8.66 -13.60
C PRO A 32 -16.70 -9.01 -12.80
N SER A 33 -17.82 -9.26 -13.46
CA SER A 33 -19.08 -9.65 -12.80
C SER A 33 -18.99 -10.96 -11.99
N ALA A 34 -18.00 -11.79 -12.27
CA ALA A 34 -17.72 -12.99 -11.50
C ALA A 34 -17.30 -12.71 -10.05
N ILE A 35 -16.72 -11.52 -9.76
CA ILE A 35 -16.23 -11.16 -8.42
C ILE A 35 -17.38 -11.19 -7.41
N ASP A 36 -18.51 -10.54 -7.72
CA ASP A 36 -19.67 -10.48 -6.83
C ASP A 36 -20.22 -11.88 -6.50
N GLN A 37 -20.17 -12.79 -7.47
CA GLN A 37 -20.60 -14.18 -7.26
C GLN A 37 -19.63 -14.97 -6.39
N LEU A 38 -18.33 -14.72 -6.53
CA LEU A 38 -17.30 -15.45 -5.78
C LEU A 38 -17.19 -14.99 -4.34
N ILE A 39 -17.21 -13.68 -4.09
CA ILE A 39 -17.07 -13.13 -2.72
C ILE A 39 -18.29 -13.43 -1.85
N LEU A 40 -19.47 -13.69 -2.45
CA LEU A 40 -20.70 -14.04 -1.72
C LEU A 40 -20.85 -15.54 -1.48
N ARG A 41 -19.92 -16.38 -1.95
CA ARG A 41 -19.96 -17.81 -1.64
C ARG A 41 -19.76 -18.03 -0.14
N GLN A 42 -20.58 -18.92 0.44
CA GLN A 42 -20.54 -19.20 1.86
C GLN A 42 -19.16 -19.60 2.37
N GLU A 43 -18.44 -20.35 1.56
CA GLU A 43 -17.09 -20.85 1.88
C GLU A 43 -16.10 -19.72 2.17
N PHE A 44 -16.26 -18.55 1.52
CA PHE A 44 -15.45 -17.36 1.76
C PHE A 44 -16.14 -16.39 2.71
N TYR A 45 -17.43 -16.12 2.47
CA TYR A 45 -18.16 -15.09 3.21
C TYR A 45 -18.29 -15.38 4.71
N THR A 46 -18.42 -16.65 5.10
CA THR A 46 -18.52 -17.08 6.49
C THR A 46 -17.19 -17.56 7.07
N SER A 47 -16.11 -17.54 6.29
CA SER A 47 -14.80 -17.98 6.77
C SER A 47 -14.29 -17.06 7.89
N TYR A 48 -13.61 -17.67 8.85
CA TYR A 48 -12.91 -16.99 9.91
C TYR A 48 -11.41 -17.24 9.79
N THR A 49 -10.60 -16.66 10.66
CA THR A 49 -9.14 -16.91 10.66
C THR A 49 -8.87 -18.41 10.69
N PRO A 50 -8.08 -18.97 9.76
CA PRO A 50 -7.91 -20.42 9.59
C PRO A 50 -6.96 -21.01 10.65
N TYR A 51 -7.34 -20.98 11.92
CA TYR A 51 -6.54 -21.52 13.02
C TYR A 51 -6.44 -23.06 13.00
N GLN A 52 -7.46 -23.73 12.49
CA GLN A 52 -7.51 -25.19 12.41
C GLN A 52 -7.36 -25.61 10.94
N PRO A 53 -6.17 -26.07 10.52
CA PRO A 53 -5.92 -26.43 9.13
C PRO A 53 -6.80 -27.57 8.65
N GLU A 54 -7.25 -28.47 9.54
CA GLU A 54 -8.09 -29.61 9.20
C GLU A 54 -9.43 -29.20 8.59
N ILE A 55 -10.01 -28.08 9.03
CA ILE A 55 -11.29 -27.55 8.54
C ILE A 55 -11.14 -26.34 7.64
N SER A 56 -9.92 -25.82 7.47
CA SER A 56 -9.62 -24.59 6.74
C SER A 56 -8.74 -24.81 5.51
N GLN A 57 -8.62 -26.04 5.04
CA GLN A 57 -7.71 -26.42 3.95
C GLN A 57 -7.92 -25.60 2.67
N GLY A 58 -9.17 -25.43 2.24
CA GLY A 58 -9.49 -24.67 1.04
C GLY A 58 -9.17 -23.17 1.18
N THR A 59 -9.44 -22.57 2.33
CA THR A 59 -9.09 -21.18 2.62
C THR A 59 -7.58 -20.98 2.66
N LEU A 60 -6.85 -21.90 3.30
CA LEU A 60 -5.39 -21.85 3.34
C LEU A 60 -4.78 -22.01 1.95
N GLN A 61 -5.30 -22.90 1.12
CA GLN A 61 -4.86 -23.05 -0.25
C GLN A 61 -5.06 -21.78 -1.06
N ALA A 62 -6.23 -21.14 -0.97
CA ALA A 62 -6.51 -19.87 -1.64
C ALA A 62 -5.53 -18.75 -1.20
N ILE A 63 -5.17 -18.72 0.09
CA ILE A 63 -4.16 -17.79 0.63
C ILE A 63 -2.79 -18.05 0.01
N PHE A 64 -2.33 -19.29 -0.05
CA PHE A 64 -1.05 -19.65 -0.67
C PHE A 64 -1.02 -19.30 -2.16
N GLU A 65 -2.09 -19.58 -2.89
CA GLU A 65 -2.21 -19.23 -4.31
C GLU A 65 -2.14 -17.71 -4.50
N TYR A 66 -2.83 -16.93 -3.66
CA TYR A 66 -2.75 -15.48 -3.68
C TYR A 66 -1.33 -14.98 -3.44
N GLN A 67 -0.64 -15.48 -2.41
CA GLN A 67 0.75 -15.10 -2.11
C GLN A 67 1.68 -15.42 -3.29
N THR A 68 1.50 -16.56 -3.93
CA THR A 68 2.26 -16.94 -5.12
C THR A 68 2.00 -15.99 -6.28
N MET A 69 0.74 -15.70 -6.58
CA MET A 69 0.38 -14.76 -7.65
C MET A 69 0.95 -13.37 -7.44
N ILE A 70 0.90 -12.84 -6.21
CA ILE A 70 1.47 -11.52 -5.90
C ILE A 70 2.99 -11.54 -6.02
N SER A 71 3.66 -12.60 -5.57
CA SER A 71 5.12 -12.75 -5.73
C SER A 71 5.53 -12.78 -7.20
N GLU A 72 4.81 -13.51 -8.04
CA GLU A 72 5.05 -13.57 -9.50
C GLU A 72 4.81 -12.20 -10.17
N LEU A 73 3.73 -11.50 -9.79
CA LEU A 73 3.41 -10.18 -10.35
C LEU A 73 4.43 -9.09 -9.97
N THR A 74 4.96 -9.15 -8.75
CA THR A 74 5.87 -8.11 -8.23
C THR A 74 7.35 -8.45 -8.45
N GLY A 75 7.67 -9.70 -8.74
CA GLY A 75 9.05 -10.19 -8.79
C GLY A 75 9.72 -10.29 -7.41
N LEU A 76 8.96 -10.12 -6.32
CA LEU A 76 9.46 -10.27 -4.95
C LEU A 76 9.30 -11.71 -4.47
N PRO A 77 10.28 -12.27 -3.74
CA PRO A 77 10.28 -13.69 -3.39
C PRO A 77 9.22 -14.08 -2.35
N VAL A 78 8.69 -13.11 -1.62
CA VAL A 78 7.75 -13.34 -0.53
C VAL A 78 6.64 -12.27 -0.53
N ALA A 79 5.40 -12.70 -0.33
CA ALA A 79 4.26 -11.82 -0.06
C ALA A 79 3.55 -12.27 1.22
N ASN A 80 2.98 -11.32 1.97
CA ASN A 80 2.05 -11.67 3.04
C ASN A 80 0.68 -12.06 2.47
N ALA A 81 -0.20 -12.60 3.30
CA ALA A 81 -1.53 -13.02 2.86
C ALA A 81 -2.47 -11.85 2.60
N SER A 82 -2.41 -10.83 3.45
CA SER A 82 -3.22 -9.61 3.32
C SER A 82 -2.79 -8.55 4.33
N MET A 83 -3.06 -7.31 3.99
CA MET A 83 -2.99 -6.15 4.89
C MET A 83 -4.31 -5.39 4.80
N TYR A 84 -4.61 -4.57 5.81
CA TYR A 84 -5.85 -3.82 5.84
C TYR A 84 -6.00 -2.88 4.63
N ASP A 85 -4.96 -2.09 4.37
CA ASP A 85 -4.84 -1.22 3.20
C ASP A 85 -3.37 -0.89 2.88
N GLY A 86 -3.11 -0.16 1.80
CA GLY A 86 -1.77 0.21 1.38
C GLY A 86 -1.03 1.12 2.37
N ALA A 87 -1.76 2.02 3.04
CA ALA A 87 -1.16 2.92 4.03
C ALA A 87 -0.71 2.17 5.29
N SER A 88 -1.54 1.24 5.77
CA SER A 88 -1.18 0.34 6.88
C SER A 88 -0.02 -0.58 6.49
N ALA A 89 -0.02 -1.12 5.26
CA ALA A 89 1.07 -1.94 4.77
C ALA A 89 2.40 -1.18 4.75
N LEU A 90 2.40 0.08 4.30
CA LEU A 90 3.58 0.96 4.34
C LEU A 90 4.07 1.17 5.78
N ALA A 91 3.17 1.45 6.71
CA ALA A 91 3.52 1.68 8.10
C ALA A 91 4.09 0.43 8.78
N GLU A 92 3.50 -0.75 8.52
CA GLU A 92 4.03 -2.02 9.03
C GLU A 92 5.38 -2.38 8.40
N ALA A 93 5.60 -2.07 7.12
CA ALA A 93 6.89 -2.24 6.47
C ALA A 93 7.97 -1.35 7.11
N ALA A 94 7.62 -0.12 7.51
CA ALA A 94 8.53 0.76 8.23
C ALA A 94 8.90 0.20 9.61
N VAL A 95 7.91 -0.29 10.37
CA VAL A 95 8.15 -0.95 11.66
C VAL A 95 9.05 -2.18 11.50
N MET A 96 8.72 -3.05 10.55
CA MET A 96 9.52 -4.24 10.23
C MET A 96 10.96 -3.88 9.87
N SER A 97 11.17 -2.82 9.08
CA SER A 97 12.50 -2.37 8.70
C SER A 97 13.32 -1.88 9.90
N CYS A 98 12.69 -1.13 10.81
CA CYS A 98 13.34 -0.69 12.04
C CYS A 98 13.73 -1.87 12.94
N GLU A 99 12.87 -2.86 13.10
CA GLU A 99 13.12 -4.04 13.90
C GLU A 99 14.24 -4.92 13.30
N ALA A 100 14.21 -5.13 11.99
CA ALA A 100 15.19 -5.96 11.28
C ALA A 100 16.59 -5.34 11.30
N THR A 101 16.70 -4.01 11.14
CA THR A 101 17.98 -3.30 11.10
C THR A 101 18.45 -2.83 12.46
N ARG A 102 17.57 -2.81 13.48
CA ARG A 102 17.76 -2.17 14.79
C ARG A 102 18.09 -0.68 14.69
N ARG A 103 17.60 -0.05 13.63
CA ARG A 103 17.68 1.39 13.39
C ARG A 103 16.30 2.00 13.61
N ASN A 104 16.20 3.30 13.82
CA ASN A 104 14.93 3.95 14.20
C ASN A 104 14.54 5.13 13.31
N GLU A 105 15.20 5.31 12.17
CA GLU A 105 14.88 6.40 11.25
C GLU A 105 14.32 5.87 9.94
N ILE A 106 13.21 6.43 9.50
CA ILE A 106 12.58 6.18 8.20
C ILE A 106 12.65 7.47 7.39
N LEU A 107 13.18 7.38 6.18
CA LEU A 107 13.06 8.45 5.19
C LEU A 107 11.86 8.14 4.28
N ILE A 108 10.99 9.12 4.06
CA ILE A 108 9.83 8.97 3.18
C ILE A 108 9.78 10.10 2.16
N ALA A 109 9.60 9.75 0.89
CA ALA A 109 9.46 10.77 -0.15
C ALA A 109 8.18 11.57 0.04
N ASN A 110 8.29 12.89 -0.09
CA ASN A 110 7.16 13.82 0.02
C ASN A 110 6.17 13.68 -1.15
N SER A 111 6.57 12.94 -2.19
CA SER A 111 5.74 12.52 -3.32
C SER A 111 4.89 11.28 -3.03
N VAL A 112 5.03 10.63 -1.87
CA VAL A 112 4.12 9.56 -1.39
C VAL A 112 2.78 10.17 -1.00
N HIS A 113 1.70 9.43 -1.22
CA HIS A 113 0.34 9.85 -0.90
C HIS A 113 0.25 10.45 0.52
N PRO A 114 -0.33 11.66 0.71
CA PRO A 114 -0.33 12.36 1.98
C PRO A 114 -0.94 11.56 3.13
N GLU A 115 -2.04 10.84 2.88
CA GLU A 115 -2.70 10.03 3.90
C GLU A 115 -1.83 8.86 4.34
N SER A 116 -1.09 8.23 3.43
CA SER A 116 -0.13 7.17 3.76
C SER A 116 0.99 7.69 4.66
N ARG A 117 1.48 8.91 4.40
CA ARG A 117 2.46 9.59 5.29
C ARG A 117 1.89 9.89 6.66
N GLN A 118 0.61 10.29 6.75
CA GLN A 118 -0.07 10.51 8.03
C GLN A 118 -0.24 9.21 8.83
N VAL A 119 -0.61 8.11 8.19
CA VAL A 119 -0.71 6.79 8.84
C VAL A 119 0.65 6.35 9.37
N LEU A 120 1.72 6.47 8.54
CA LEU A 120 3.08 6.19 8.98
C LEU A 120 3.47 7.01 10.21
N ASN A 121 3.20 8.31 10.22
CA ASN A 121 3.49 9.18 11.37
C ASN A 121 2.72 8.76 12.63
N THR A 122 1.49 8.27 12.47
CA THR A 122 0.69 7.75 13.59
C THR A 122 1.34 6.52 14.21
N TYR A 123 1.78 5.56 13.39
CA TYR A 123 2.49 4.39 13.87
C TYR A 123 3.84 4.74 14.51
N ALA A 124 4.60 5.62 13.87
CA ALA A 124 5.93 6.04 14.30
C ALA A 124 5.91 6.69 15.69
N LYS A 125 4.91 7.54 15.97
CA LYS A 125 4.78 8.30 17.21
C LYS A 125 4.83 7.45 18.47
N PHE A 126 4.27 6.25 18.44
CA PHE A 126 4.17 5.36 19.60
C PHE A 126 5.24 4.26 19.63
N ARG A 127 6.17 4.26 18.66
CA ARG A 127 7.21 3.25 18.49
C ARG A 127 8.63 3.82 18.51
N ASN A 128 8.79 5.10 18.86
CA ASN A 128 10.07 5.82 18.83
C ASN A 128 10.77 5.77 17.46
N ILE A 129 9.99 5.77 16.38
CA ILE A 129 10.49 5.84 15.01
C ILE A 129 10.52 7.31 14.58
N ILE A 130 11.65 7.75 14.06
CA ILE A 130 11.85 9.09 13.53
C ILE A 130 11.52 9.04 12.04
N VAL A 131 10.53 9.81 11.61
CA VAL A 131 10.18 9.94 10.19
C VAL A 131 10.69 11.27 9.67
N LYS A 132 11.50 11.23 8.63
CA LYS A 132 12.00 12.43 7.92
C LYS A 132 11.53 12.40 6.46
N GLU A 133 11.09 13.53 5.97
CA GLU A 133 10.63 13.67 4.59
C GLU A 133 11.79 14.02 3.66
N ILE A 134 11.83 13.32 2.51
CA ILE A 134 12.68 13.67 1.37
C ILE A 134 11.88 14.60 0.47
N GLN A 135 12.44 15.74 0.10
CA GLN A 135 11.78 16.68 -0.79
C GLN A 135 11.63 16.11 -2.20
N TYR A 136 10.80 16.73 -2.99
CA TYR A 136 10.69 16.44 -4.42
C TYR A 136 11.17 17.63 -5.27
N ASN A 137 11.70 17.35 -6.44
CA ASN A 137 12.04 18.31 -7.46
C ASN A 137 11.30 17.94 -8.75
N ASN A 138 10.57 18.88 -9.34
CA ASN A 138 9.71 18.65 -10.51
C ASN A 138 8.75 17.46 -10.36
N GLY A 139 8.27 17.21 -9.14
CA GLY A 139 7.32 16.14 -8.83
C GLY A 139 7.94 14.76 -8.62
N GLN A 140 9.25 14.58 -8.79
CA GLN A 140 9.98 13.35 -8.48
C GLN A 140 10.79 13.50 -7.19
N THR A 141 11.10 12.40 -6.53
CA THR A 141 11.95 12.37 -5.34
C THR A 141 13.30 13.02 -5.63
N ASP A 142 13.71 13.99 -4.81
CA ASP A 142 14.98 14.68 -4.93
C ASP A 142 16.13 13.78 -4.43
N LEU A 143 16.98 13.33 -5.37
CA LEU A 143 18.09 12.42 -5.08
C LEU A 143 19.20 13.10 -4.27
N ASP A 144 19.40 14.39 -4.43
CA ASP A 144 20.41 15.15 -3.67
C ASP A 144 19.95 15.28 -2.21
N ASP A 145 18.68 15.58 -1.98
CA ASP A 145 18.08 15.65 -0.64
C ASP A 145 18.06 14.26 0.03
N LEU A 146 17.76 13.20 -0.73
CA LEU A 146 17.88 11.83 -0.23
C LEU A 146 19.31 11.53 0.22
N ASN A 147 20.29 11.80 -0.62
CA ASN A 147 21.71 11.53 -0.32
C ASN A 147 22.22 12.34 0.88
N ALA A 148 21.71 13.55 1.07
CA ALA A 148 22.06 14.40 2.20
C ALA A 148 21.44 13.93 3.54
N LYS A 149 20.29 13.23 3.49
CA LYS A 149 19.54 12.81 4.69
C LYS A 149 19.83 11.38 5.13
N ILE A 150 20.25 10.52 4.21
CA ILE A 150 20.57 9.12 4.55
C ILE A 150 21.77 9.08 5.51
N ASN A 151 21.65 8.24 6.54
CA ASN A 151 22.69 8.11 7.57
C ASN A 151 22.61 6.72 8.24
N ASP A 152 23.54 6.46 9.15
CA ASP A 152 23.67 5.16 9.85
C ASP A 152 22.44 4.72 10.65
N ASN A 153 21.54 5.64 11.01
CA ASN A 153 20.28 5.34 11.69
C ASN A 153 19.11 5.09 10.72
N THR A 154 19.31 5.31 9.42
CA THR A 154 18.26 5.10 8.42
C THR A 154 17.99 3.61 8.27
N ALA A 155 16.79 3.17 8.64
CA ALA A 155 16.32 1.79 8.53
C ALA A 155 15.79 1.48 7.13
N ALA A 156 15.07 2.41 6.53
CA ALA A 156 14.51 2.27 5.20
C ALA A 156 14.19 3.63 4.54
N VAL A 157 14.09 3.59 3.23
CA VAL A 157 13.56 4.68 2.40
C VAL A 157 12.23 4.21 1.79
N MET A 158 11.18 5.02 1.95
CA MET A 158 9.83 4.74 1.48
C MET A 158 9.50 5.63 0.29
N VAL A 159 9.13 5.02 -0.83
CA VAL A 159 8.73 5.70 -2.06
C VAL A 159 7.45 5.09 -2.61
N GLN A 160 6.79 5.80 -3.50
CA GLN A 160 5.62 5.33 -4.24
C GLN A 160 5.87 5.55 -5.72
N SER A 161 5.59 4.56 -6.56
CA SER A 161 5.68 4.69 -8.01
C SER A 161 4.52 3.95 -8.68
N PRO A 162 3.69 4.59 -9.53
CA PRO A 162 3.63 6.04 -9.73
C PRO A 162 3.37 6.79 -8.42
N ASN A 163 3.95 7.97 -8.26
CA ASN A 163 3.80 8.77 -7.05
C ASN A 163 2.47 9.54 -6.99
N TYR A 164 2.25 10.33 -5.94
CA TYR A 164 1.02 11.10 -5.75
C TYR A 164 0.68 12.05 -6.91
N PHE A 165 1.68 12.52 -7.64
CA PHE A 165 1.53 13.40 -8.80
C PHE A 165 1.32 12.63 -10.11
N GLY A 166 1.28 11.29 -10.07
CA GLY A 166 1.17 10.42 -11.24
C GLY A 166 2.48 10.25 -12.03
N ILE A 167 3.60 10.62 -11.44
CA ILE A 167 4.93 10.52 -12.06
C ILE A 167 5.60 9.21 -11.64
N ILE A 168 6.25 8.55 -12.59
CA ILE A 168 7.06 7.35 -12.32
C ILE A 168 8.39 7.80 -11.71
N GLU A 169 8.70 7.29 -10.52
CA GLU A 169 9.95 7.53 -9.82
C GLU A 169 11.11 6.72 -10.43
N ASP A 170 12.30 7.27 -10.39
CA ASP A 170 13.53 6.53 -10.71
C ASP A 170 13.93 5.64 -9.50
N VAL A 171 13.21 4.52 -9.35
CA VAL A 171 13.41 3.60 -8.24
C VAL A 171 14.79 2.95 -8.27
N GLU A 172 15.38 2.78 -9.45
CA GLU A 172 16.71 2.21 -9.62
C GLU A 172 17.79 3.15 -9.04
N ALA A 173 17.76 4.42 -9.42
CA ALA A 173 18.69 5.43 -8.87
C ALA A 173 18.51 5.62 -7.36
N ILE A 174 17.27 5.65 -6.86
CA ILE A 174 16.99 5.70 -5.42
C ILE A 174 17.60 4.48 -4.71
N SER A 175 17.37 3.29 -5.25
CA SER A 175 17.88 2.03 -4.69
C SER A 175 19.41 2.00 -4.64
N GLU A 176 20.09 2.47 -5.69
CA GLU A 176 21.54 2.56 -5.73
C GLU A 176 22.10 3.44 -4.61
N ILE A 177 21.50 4.63 -4.39
CA ILE A 177 21.91 5.54 -3.32
C ILE A 177 21.74 4.88 -1.96
N VAL A 178 20.56 4.27 -1.73
CA VAL A 178 20.22 3.64 -0.45
C VAL A 178 21.15 2.47 -0.14
N HIS A 179 21.44 1.62 -1.13
CA HIS A 179 22.23 0.41 -0.92
C HIS A 179 23.74 0.69 -0.82
N LYS A 180 24.21 1.82 -1.31
CA LYS A 180 25.62 2.26 -1.09
C LYS A 180 25.90 2.71 0.34
N ASN A 181 24.87 3.09 1.09
CA ASN A 181 24.95 3.61 2.45
C ASN A 181 24.54 2.58 3.52
N LYS A 182 24.71 1.29 3.23
CA LYS A 182 24.40 0.19 4.16
C LYS A 182 25.44 0.03 5.26
#